data_21b95bccd40f45f8b55b1f5fab5dcde8
#
_entry.id   21b95bccd40f45f8b55b1f5fab5dcde8
#
_cell.length_a   1.000
_cell.length_b   1.000
_cell.length_c   1.000
_cell.angle_alpha   90.00
_cell.angle_beta   90.00
_cell.angle_gamma   90.00
#
_symmetry.space_group_name_H-M   'P 1'
#
loop_
_entity.id
_entity.type
_entity.pdbx_description
1 polymer ?
#
loop_
_entity_poly.entity_id
_entity_poly.type
_entity_poly.pdbx_seq_one_letter_code
_entity_poly.pdbx_strand_id
1 'polypeptide(L)'
;MCYADSRPGQKHKSFEEVCRAIDTLVAAEGQPDVLQLSGGEPTLHPDFERILEYALKQPIHYVMINTNGIRLSNDQALVDAIALHKNRVEIYLQMDGCDDDVFQVLRGQRLLETKLRAIERLGSADLNITLVATLQAGVNESQLGKLLNLAAGKPWISGLSLQPATYSGRYFTPEQLESRITAPDCIRLLCEQSSGELTEDDFFPLPCAHPNCHVLSLCYRHEGKLVPLTRFVDAASNRDLLANGLSFTRDEGKRLAQLYLARNNCCGPNGCSTNDANNNCSSDSTSQSPAQTSAQTTAQAAGPLVVLDKNPAALADEFFAKAIEKQIGSKQMLRITITSFLDAYNFDVRRVMKCCTHHVLPSGHIIPFCAYNVLYRNGHVPLPDLKHPLVSDIATRNQPQ
;
A
#
# COMPACT_ATOMS: atom_id res chain seq x y z
N MET A 1 13.12 15.63 5.82
CA MET A 1 13.42 14.19 5.89
C MET A 1 13.29 13.57 4.51
N CYS A 2 14.19 12.67 4.08
CA CYS A 2 14.15 12.04 2.74
C CYS A 2 15.09 10.83 2.70
N TYR A 3 14.56 9.62 2.59
CA TYR A 3 15.34 8.39 2.55
C TYR A 3 16.29 8.30 1.32
N ALA A 4 15.95 9.00 0.25
CA ALA A 4 16.75 9.04 -0.98
C ALA A 4 17.85 10.10 -0.99
N ASP A 5 17.94 10.92 0.07
CA ASP A 5 18.84 12.10 0.16
C ASP A 5 18.77 13.02 -1.07
N SER A 6 17.60 13.14 -1.66
CA SER A 6 17.39 14.01 -2.82
C SER A 6 17.52 15.48 -2.46
N ARG A 7 18.21 16.25 -3.31
CA ARG A 7 18.47 17.67 -3.14
C ARG A 7 18.21 18.44 -4.43
N PRO A 8 17.80 19.72 -4.36
CA PRO A 8 17.69 20.55 -5.54
C PRO A 8 19.01 20.57 -6.31
N GLY A 9 18.93 20.55 -7.64
CA GLY A 9 20.11 20.60 -8.53
C GLY A 9 20.79 19.24 -8.79
N GLN A 10 20.32 18.15 -8.22
CA GLN A 10 20.80 16.81 -8.62
C GLN A 10 20.38 16.51 -10.05
N LYS A 11 21.25 15.80 -10.79
CA LYS A 11 20.96 15.37 -12.17
C LYS A 11 19.84 14.33 -12.19
N HIS A 12 18.90 14.51 -13.11
CA HIS A 12 17.93 13.46 -13.46
C HIS A 12 18.65 12.32 -14.20
N LYS A 13 18.10 11.10 -14.10
CA LYS A 13 18.45 10.03 -15.03
C LYS A 13 17.96 10.42 -16.43
N SER A 14 18.64 9.96 -17.47
CA SER A 14 18.12 10.19 -18.83
C SER A 14 16.84 9.38 -19.08
N PHE A 15 16.07 9.76 -20.09
CA PHE A 15 14.90 9.00 -20.53
C PHE A 15 15.27 7.55 -20.82
N GLU A 16 16.38 7.31 -21.53
CA GLU A 16 16.87 5.98 -21.89
C GLU A 16 17.30 5.16 -20.68
N GLU A 17 17.87 5.79 -19.65
CA GLU A 17 18.21 5.12 -18.40
C GLU A 17 16.97 4.64 -17.65
N VAL A 18 15.91 5.48 -17.63
CA VAL A 18 14.64 5.09 -16.99
C VAL A 18 13.96 3.97 -17.78
N CYS A 19 13.93 4.06 -19.12
CA CYS A 19 13.39 3.01 -19.98
C CYS A 19 14.11 1.68 -19.74
N ARG A 20 15.44 1.66 -19.71
CA ARG A 20 16.21 0.43 -19.40
C ARG A 20 15.85 -0.17 -18.04
N ALA A 21 15.61 0.66 -17.02
CA ALA A 21 15.16 0.16 -15.71
C ALA A 21 13.76 -0.46 -15.80
N ILE A 22 12.83 0.15 -16.54
CA ILE A 22 11.49 -0.39 -16.78
C ILE A 22 11.58 -1.71 -17.55
N ASP A 23 12.40 -1.79 -18.59
CA ASP A 23 12.60 -3.01 -19.37
C ASP A 23 13.20 -4.14 -18.52
N THR A 24 14.14 -3.81 -17.63
CA THR A 24 14.70 -4.75 -16.67
C THR A 24 13.63 -5.33 -15.74
N LEU A 25 12.71 -4.49 -15.24
CA LEU A 25 11.60 -4.92 -14.41
C LEU A 25 10.69 -5.89 -15.18
N VAL A 26 10.28 -5.51 -16.39
CA VAL A 26 9.39 -6.32 -17.23
C VAL A 26 10.05 -7.65 -17.61
N ALA A 27 11.35 -7.62 -17.93
CA ALA A 27 12.11 -8.82 -18.23
C ALA A 27 12.17 -9.80 -17.05
N ALA A 28 12.24 -9.30 -15.82
CA ALA A 28 12.32 -10.11 -14.61
C ALA A 28 10.96 -10.68 -14.18
N GLU A 29 9.90 -9.87 -14.23
CA GLU A 29 8.59 -10.20 -13.66
C GLU A 29 7.55 -10.64 -14.71
N GLY A 30 7.80 -10.36 -16.00
CA GLY A 30 6.85 -10.58 -17.10
C GLY A 30 5.70 -9.57 -17.06
N GLN A 31 4.85 -9.64 -16.06
CA GLN A 31 3.72 -8.73 -15.82
C GLN A 31 3.79 -8.16 -14.39
N PRO A 32 4.59 -7.12 -14.17
CA PRO A 32 4.69 -6.50 -12.86
C PRO A 32 3.34 -5.94 -12.38
N ASP A 33 2.97 -6.21 -11.12
CA ASP A 33 1.73 -5.68 -10.54
C ASP A 33 1.79 -4.15 -10.43
N VAL A 34 2.88 -3.61 -9.90
CA VAL A 34 3.03 -2.18 -9.66
C VAL A 34 4.43 -1.70 -10.02
N LEU A 35 4.48 -0.66 -10.84
CA LEU A 35 5.67 0.18 -11.01
C LEU A 35 5.47 1.50 -10.26
N GLN A 36 6.37 1.85 -9.35
CA GLN A 36 6.36 3.15 -8.70
C GLN A 36 7.41 4.08 -9.31
N LEU A 37 6.96 5.13 -9.99
CA LEU A 37 7.83 6.22 -10.43
C LEU A 37 8.16 7.08 -9.21
N SER A 38 9.43 7.07 -8.82
CA SER A 38 9.94 7.71 -7.62
C SER A 38 11.32 8.31 -7.88
N GLY A 39 11.84 9.05 -6.92
CA GLY A 39 13.17 9.65 -7.03
C GLY A 39 13.31 10.83 -6.07
N GLY A 40 13.71 12.00 -6.57
CA GLY A 40 13.52 13.26 -5.87
C GLY A 40 12.04 13.65 -5.95
N GLU A 41 11.70 14.32 -7.03
CA GLU A 41 10.30 14.60 -7.41
C GLU A 41 10.14 14.22 -8.88
N PRO A 42 9.46 13.11 -9.19
CA PRO A 42 9.38 12.61 -10.56
C PRO A 42 8.68 13.57 -11.51
N THR A 43 7.69 14.34 -11.05
CA THR A 43 6.96 15.29 -11.89
C THR A 43 7.83 16.46 -12.39
N LEU A 44 9.00 16.69 -11.78
CA LEU A 44 9.96 17.69 -12.24
C LEU A 44 10.93 17.17 -13.33
N HIS A 45 10.87 15.87 -13.65
CA HIS A 45 11.68 15.33 -14.74
C HIS A 45 11.26 15.95 -16.08
N PRO A 46 12.18 16.43 -16.92
CA PRO A 46 11.83 17.07 -18.19
C PRO A 46 11.03 16.15 -19.14
N ASP A 47 11.31 14.84 -19.12
CA ASP A 47 10.62 13.84 -19.93
C ASP A 47 9.56 13.05 -19.12
N PHE A 48 9.00 13.60 -18.03
CA PHE A 48 8.09 12.86 -17.15
C PHE A 48 6.91 12.22 -17.90
N GLU A 49 6.24 12.99 -18.75
CA GLU A 49 5.08 12.50 -19.51
C GLU A 49 5.47 11.37 -20.47
N ARG A 50 6.61 11.48 -21.15
CA ARG A 50 7.15 10.43 -22.03
C ARG A 50 7.49 9.15 -21.24
N ILE A 51 8.06 9.31 -20.03
CA ILE A 51 8.36 8.18 -19.13
C ILE A 51 7.06 7.49 -18.71
N LEU A 52 6.04 8.25 -18.30
CA LEU A 52 4.74 7.72 -17.92
C LEU A 52 4.09 6.96 -19.08
N GLU A 53 4.06 7.55 -20.27
CA GLU A 53 3.56 6.89 -21.48
C GLU A 53 4.32 5.59 -21.79
N TYR A 54 5.65 5.63 -21.66
CA TYR A 54 6.48 4.45 -21.89
C TYR A 54 6.13 3.32 -20.91
N ALA A 55 6.02 3.64 -19.61
CA ALA A 55 5.63 2.70 -18.59
C ALA A 55 4.23 2.09 -18.84
N LEU A 56 3.28 2.91 -19.27
CA LEU A 56 1.91 2.49 -19.56
C LEU A 56 1.77 1.64 -20.84
N LYS A 57 2.74 1.69 -21.74
CA LYS A 57 2.82 0.79 -22.93
C LYS A 57 3.34 -0.60 -22.55
N GLN A 58 3.98 -0.74 -21.39
CA GLN A 58 4.50 -2.02 -20.92
C GLN A 58 3.37 -2.87 -20.26
N PRO A 59 3.56 -4.20 -20.14
CA PRO A 59 2.62 -5.09 -19.48
C PRO A 59 2.63 -4.94 -17.93
N ILE A 60 2.64 -3.72 -17.46
CA ILE A 60 2.60 -3.34 -16.05
C ILE A 60 1.14 -3.10 -15.68
N HIS A 61 0.68 -3.75 -14.61
CA HIS A 61 -0.72 -3.64 -14.24
C HIS A 61 -1.09 -2.23 -13.76
N TYR A 62 -0.24 -1.63 -12.92
CA TYR A 62 -0.52 -0.34 -12.30
C TYR A 62 0.74 0.54 -12.15
N VAL A 63 0.62 1.83 -12.43
CA VAL A 63 1.71 2.80 -12.28
C VAL A 63 1.39 3.76 -11.14
N MET A 64 2.22 3.79 -10.11
CA MET A 64 2.14 4.75 -9.01
C MET A 64 3.10 5.91 -9.22
N ILE A 65 2.63 7.14 -9.04
CA ILE A 65 3.45 8.36 -9.11
C ILE A 65 3.67 8.85 -7.67
N ASN A 66 4.89 8.65 -7.15
CA ASN A 66 5.26 9.10 -5.80
C ASN A 66 5.72 10.55 -5.85
N THR A 67 4.86 11.47 -5.41
CA THR A 67 5.06 12.91 -5.57
C THR A 67 4.82 13.70 -4.28
N ASN A 68 5.54 14.82 -4.16
CA ASN A 68 5.24 15.81 -3.13
C ASN A 68 3.99 16.65 -3.47
N GLY A 69 3.44 16.56 -4.68
CA GLY A 69 2.20 17.21 -5.11
C GLY A 69 2.29 18.71 -5.37
N ILE A 70 3.45 19.35 -5.18
CA ILE A 70 3.60 20.82 -5.34
C ILE A 70 3.32 21.21 -6.80
N ARG A 71 3.89 20.51 -7.77
CA ARG A 71 3.62 20.79 -9.18
C ARG A 71 2.16 20.50 -9.52
N LEU A 72 1.61 19.37 -9.07
CA LEU A 72 0.22 18.99 -9.34
C LEU A 72 -0.80 19.97 -8.76
N SER A 73 -0.45 20.70 -7.70
CA SER A 73 -1.31 21.75 -7.12
C SER A 73 -1.45 22.99 -8.00
N ASN A 74 -0.56 23.21 -8.99
CA ASN A 74 -0.51 24.43 -9.80
C ASN A 74 -0.59 24.17 -11.31
N ASP A 75 -0.29 22.95 -11.78
CA ASP A 75 -0.20 22.58 -13.19
C ASP A 75 -1.40 21.70 -13.59
N GLN A 76 -2.48 22.34 -14.10
CA GLN A 76 -3.68 21.61 -14.52
C GLN A 76 -3.42 20.77 -15.76
N ALA A 77 -2.60 21.24 -16.70
CA ALA A 77 -2.32 20.51 -17.93
C ALA A 77 -1.65 19.16 -17.62
N LEU A 78 -0.73 19.14 -16.67
CA LEU A 78 -0.10 17.89 -16.22
C LEU A 78 -1.12 16.95 -15.55
N VAL A 79 -2.02 17.50 -14.72
CA VAL A 79 -3.08 16.68 -14.08
C VAL A 79 -3.99 16.08 -15.14
N ASP A 80 -4.40 16.85 -16.14
CA ASP A 80 -5.25 16.39 -17.23
C ASP A 80 -4.56 15.30 -18.07
N ALA A 81 -3.26 15.46 -18.37
CA ALA A 81 -2.47 14.44 -19.05
C ALA A 81 -2.39 13.12 -18.26
N ILE A 82 -2.16 13.19 -16.96
CA ILE A 82 -2.17 12.00 -16.09
C ILE A 82 -3.58 11.36 -16.04
N ALA A 83 -4.64 12.19 -16.00
CA ALA A 83 -6.03 11.72 -15.88
C ALA A 83 -6.52 10.93 -17.12
N LEU A 84 -5.87 11.08 -18.28
CA LEU A 84 -6.11 10.21 -19.44
C LEU A 84 -5.89 8.72 -19.12
N HIS A 85 -5.09 8.45 -18.09
CA HIS A 85 -4.68 7.11 -17.68
C HIS A 85 -5.20 6.70 -16.28
N LYS A 86 -6.24 7.35 -15.78
CA LYS A 86 -6.77 7.20 -14.40
C LYS A 86 -7.09 5.77 -13.97
N ASN A 87 -7.38 4.87 -14.92
CA ASN A 87 -7.69 3.47 -14.61
C ASN A 87 -6.43 2.62 -14.33
N ARG A 88 -5.24 3.14 -14.65
CA ARG A 88 -3.95 2.45 -14.50
C ARG A 88 -2.92 3.27 -13.73
N VAL A 89 -3.32 4.45 -13.24
CA VAL A 89 -2.44 5.36 -12.50
C VAL A 89 -3.03 5.69 -11.14
N GLU A 90 -2.19 5.71 -10.12
CA GLU A 90 -2.51 6.19 -8.78
C GLU A 90 -1.47 7.23 -8.33
N ILE A 91 -1.94 8.29 -7.69
CA ILE A 91 -1.06 9.31 -7.12
C ILE A 91 -0.73 8.95 -5.68
N TYR A 92 0.53 8.64 -5.43
CA TYR A 92 1.09 8.38 -4.11
C TYR A 92 1.57 9.70 -3.51
N LEU A 93 0.63 10.44 -2.90
CA LEU A 93 0.80 11.83 -2.51
C LEU A 93 1.34 11.96 -1.09
N GLN A 94 2.49 12.57 -0.93
CA GLN A 94 3.04 12.87 0.38
C GLN A 94 2.14 13.84 1.16
N MET A 95 1.66 13.40 2.35
CA MET A 95 0.80 14.14 3.26
C MET A 95 1.11 13.75 4.70
N ASP A 96 2.03 14.49 5.36
CA ASP A 96 2.58 14.10 6.67
C ASP A 96 1.69 14.49 7.86
N GLY A 97 0.67 15.32 7.63
CA GLY A 97 -0.26 15.78 8.65
C GLY A 97 -1.26 16.79 8.09
N CYS A 98 -2.11 17.30 8.95
CA CYS A 98 -3.13 18.32 8.65
C CYS A 98 -2.82 19.67 9.33
N ASP A 99 -1.59 19.91 9.71
CA ASP A 99 -1.11 21.15 10.31
C ASP A 99 0.19 21.61 9.65
N ASP A 100 0.33 22.91 9.40
CA ASP A 100 1.52 23.48 8.75
C ASP A 100 2.80 23.31 9.57
N ASP A 101 2.71 23.22 10.89
CA ASP A 101 3.86 23.04 11.76
C ASP A 101 4.53 21.68 11.54
N VAL A 102 3.75 20.65 11.24
CA VAL A 102 4.27 19.31 10.82
C VAL A 102 5.10 19.44 9.55
N PHE A 103 4.58 20.12 8.53
CA PHE A 103 5.30 20.33 7.29
C PHE A 103 6.54 21.21 7.49
N GLN A 104 6.46 22.23 8.34
CA GLN A 104 7.62 23.07 8.67
C GLN A 104 8.75 22.24 9.27
N VAL A 105 8.43 21.35 10.22
CA VAL A 105 9.44 20.47 10.86
C VAL A 105 9.97 19.43 9.85
N LEU A 106 9.10 18.69 9.18
CA LEU A 106 9.54 17.56 8.37
C LEU A 106 10.06 17.96 6.98
N ARG A 107 9.58 19.08 6.41
CA ARG A 107 9.84 19.51 5.03
C ARG A 107 10.50 20.88 4.92
N GLY A 108 10.54 21.66 5.99
CA GLY A 108 11.13 23.02 6.03
C GLY A 108 10.26 24.10 5.39
N GLN A 109 9.00 23.81 5.11
CA GLN A 109 8.05 24.72 4.45
C GLN A 109 6.62 24.49 4.96
N ARG A 110 5.79 25.53 4.93
CA ARG A 110 4.35 25.42 5.16
C ARG A 110 3.68 24.97 3.88
N LEU A 111 3.05 23.80 3.87
CA LEU A 111 2.57 23.14 2.65
C LEU A 111 1.12 22.68 2.71
N LEU A 112 0.42 22.87 3.83
CA LEU A 112 -0.93 22.32 4.03
C LEU A 112 -1.90 22.76 2.92
N GLU A 113 -1.99 24.06 2.66
CA GLU A 113 -2.87 24.58 1.61
C GLU A 113 -2.53 24.02 0.22
N THR A 114 -1.22 23.93 -0.10
CA THR A 114 -0.74 23.35 -1.35
C THR A 114 -1.14 21.89 -1.50
N LYS A 115 -1.02 21.11 -0.41
CA LYS A 115 -1.42 19.70 -0.40
C LYS A 115 -2.93 19.52 -0.56
N LEU A 116 -3.72 20.30 0.16
CA LEU A 116 -5.19 20.27 0.04
C LEU A 116 -5.63 20.66 -1.37
N ARG A 117 -5.04 21.70 -1.96
CA ARG A 117 -5.32 22.10 -3.34
C ARG A 117 -4.94 20.99 -4.34
N ALA A 118 -3.82 20.30 -4.16
CA ALA A 118 -3.46 19.15 -4.98
C ALA A 118 -4.51 18.03 -4.87
N ILE A 119 -4.93 17.69 -3.65
CA ILE A 119 -5.97 16.68 -3.41
C ILE A 119 -7.27 17.01 -4.12
N GLU A 120 -7.77 18.27 -4.03
CA GLU A 120 -9.01 18.68 -4.69
C GLU A 120 -8.87 18.63 -6.22
N ARG A 121 -7.76 19.10 -6.76
CA ARG A 121 -7.50 19.11 -8.20
C ARG A 121 -7.43 17.69 -8.78
N LEU A 122 -6.71 16.81 -8.11
CA LEU A 122 -6.60 15.39 -8.51
C LEU A 122 -7.96 14.67 -8.40
N GLY A 123 -8.71 14.93 -7.32
CA GLY A 123 -10.05 14.38 -7.14
C GLY A 123 -11.03 14.85 -8.22
N SER A 124 -10.98 16.15 -8.60
CA SER A 124 -11.80 16.71 -9.68
C SER A 124 -11.48 16.10 -11.04
N ALA A 125 -10.24 15.63 -11.24
CA ALA A 125 -9.80 14.91 -12.42
C ALA A 125 -10.07 13.37 -12.36
N ASP A 126 -10.78 12.92 -11.33
CA ASP A 126 -11.14 11.51 -11.11
C ASP A 126 -9.92 10.58 -10.92
N LEU A 127 -8.80 11.11 -10.40
CA LEU A 127 -7.60 10.35 -10.09
C LEU A 127 -7.67 9.78 -8.67
N ASN A 128 -7.25 8.52 -8.51
CA ASN A 128 -7.11 7.89 -7.20
C ASN A 128 -5.86 8.39 -6.49
N ILE A 129 -5.98 8.64 -5.18
CA ILE A 129 -4.90 9.15 -4.35
C ILE A 129 -4.67 8.20 -3.18
N THR A 130 -3.42 7.82 -2.94
CA THR A 130 -2.98 7.32 -1.63
C THR A 130 -2.22 8.43 -0.91
N LEU A 131 -2.71 8.83 0.26
CA LEU A 131 -1.98 9.74 1.14
C LEU A 131 -0.82 8.99 1.81
N VAL A 132 0.35 9.59 1.82
CA VAL A 132 1.57 8.99 2.39
C VAL A 132 2.11 9.87 3.49
N ALA A 133 2.09 9.38 4.72
CA ALA A 133 2.62 10.08 5.87
C ALA A 133 3.89 9.41 6.40
N THR A 134 4.97 10.19 6.49
CA THR A 134 6.14 9.78 7.27
C THR A 134 5.88 10.13 8.73
N LEU A 135 5.91 9.13 9.61
CA LEU A 135 5.63 9.31 11.03
C LEU A 135 6.93 9.45 11.82
N GLN A 136 7.09 10.59 12.45
CA GLN A 136 8.24 10.91 13.29
C GLN A 136 7.80 11.12 14.72
N ALA A 137 8.42 10.40 15.65
CA ALA A 137 8.16 10.52 17.08
C ALA A 137 8.30 11.96 17.57
N GLY A 138 7.37 12.43 18.37
CA GLY A 138 7.32 13.80 18.90
C GLY A 138 6.90 14.87 17.90
N VAL A 139 6.49 14.50 16.67
CA VAL A 139 6.15 15.46 15.61
C VAL A 139 4.72 15.32 15.14
N ASN A 140 4.30 14.13 14.70
CA ASN A 140 3.02 13.98 14.03
C ASN A 140 2.19 12.73 14.41
N GLU A 141 2.47 12.12 15.55
CA GLU A 141 1.67 10.99 16.07
C GLU A 141 0.21 11.39 16.32
N SER A 142 -0.03 12.62 16.73
CA SER A 142 -1.38 13.15 16.97
C SER A 142 -2.17 13.47 15.69
N GLN A 143 -1.55 13.31 14.51
CA GLN A 143 -2.19 13.63 13.23
C GLN A 143 -2.92 12.47 12.59
N LEU A 144 -2.77 11.22 13.10
CA LEU A 144 -3.30 10.03 12.45
C LEU A 144 -4.83 10.07 12.31
N GLY A 145 -5.54 10.49 13.34
CA GLY A 145 -6.99 10.65 13.28
C GLY A 145 -7.43 11.70 12.24
N LYS A 146 -6.71 12.84 12.16
CA LYS A 146 -7.00 13.87 11.16
C LYS A 146 -6.74 13.37 9.74
N LEU A 147 -5.65 12.63 9.52
CA LEU A 147 -5.33 12.00 8.23
C LEU A 147 -6.37 10.94 7.85
N LEU A 148 -6.80 10.12 8.81
CA LEU A 148 -7.86 9.14 8.60
C LEU A 148 -9.16 9.80 8.21
N ASN A 149 -9.59 10.85 8.92
CA ASN A 149 -10.79 11.62 8.63
C ASN A 149 -10.71 12.30 7.26
N LEU A 150 -9.58 12.88 6.90
CA LEU A 150 -9.36 13.44 5.57
C LEU A 150 -9.52 12.38 4.48
N ALA A 151 -8.92 11.20 4.69
CA ALA A 151 -9.01 10.09 3.76
C ALA A 151 -10.44 9.53 3.70
N ALA A 152 -11.11 9.35 4.83
CA ALA A 152 -12.49 8.86 4.91
C ALA A 152 -13.50 9.79 4.20
N GLY A 153 -13.32 11.10 4.36
CA GLY A 153 -14.22 12.11 3.84
C GLY A 153 -14.16 12.34 2.32
N LYS A 154 -13.17 11.78 1.61
CA LYS A 154 -12.95 12.01 0.17
C LYS A 154 -12.90 10.69 -0.61
N PRO A 155 -13.90 10.37 -1.44
CA PRO A 155 -13.97 9.09 -2.15
C PRO A 155 -12.78 8.83 -3.10
N TRP A 156 -12.15 9.86 -3.62
CA TRP A 156 -10.97 9.73 -4.49
C TRP A 156 -9.66 9.47 -3.73
N ILE A 157 -9.66 9.54 -2.40
CA ILE A 157 -8.55 9.03 -1.60
C ILE A 157 -8.80 7.56 -1.33
N SER A 158 -8.14 6.69 -2.10
CA SER A 158 -8.27 5.22 -2.05
C SER A 158 -7.35 4.58 -1.02
N GLY A 159 -6.36 5.32 -0.51
CA GLY A 159 -5.39 4.78 0.43
C GLY A 159 -4.84 5.79 1.43
N LEU A 160 -4.44 5.27 2.59
CA LEU A 160 -3.64 5.96 3.61
C LEU A 160 -2.44 5.07 3.94
N SER A 161 -1.23 5.52 3.58
CA SER A 161 0.02 4.80 3.82
C SER A 161 0.83 5.49 4.91
N LEU A 162 0.98 4.81 6.03
CA LEU A 162 1.74 5.28 7.18
C LEU A 162 3.14 4.64 7.16
N GLN A 163 4.16 5.46 7.23
CA GLN A 163 5.55 5.04 7.13
C GLN A 163 6.33 5.56 8.33
N PRO A 164 6.52 4.75 9.39
CA PRO A 164 7.44 5.10 10.46
C PRO A 164 8.79 5.56 9.90
N ALA A 165 9.29 6.66 10.43
CA ALA A 165 10.53 7.26 9.97
C ALA A 165 11.70 6.29 10.09
N THR A 166 12.54 6.28 9.05
CA THR A 166 13.78 5.48 8.99
C THR A 166 14.99 6.38 9.02
N TYR A 167 16.07 5.90 9.61
CA TYR A 167 17.34 6.61 9.71
C TYR A 167 18.22 6.24 8.50
N SER A 168 17.72 6.59 7.32
CA SER A 168 18.41 6.43 6.03
C SER A 168 18.35 7.73 5.24
N GLY A 169 19.39 8.04 4.48
CA GLY A 169 19.47 9.27 3.72
C GLY A 169 19.54 10.50 4.60
N ARG A 170 18.65 11.47 4.41
CA ARG A 170 18.53 12.69 5.21
C ARG A 170 17.44 12.54 6.27
N TYR A 171 17.83 12.36 7.52
CA TYR A 171 16.94 12.13 8.65
C TYR A 171 17.34 12.97 9.87
N PHE A 172 16.44 13.05 10.86
CA PHE A 172 16.76 13.57 12.20
C PHE A 172 17.04 12.36 13.09
N THR A 173 18.23 12.34 13.68
CA THR A 173 18.54 11.33 14.70
C THR A 173 17.81 11.75 15.98
N PRO A 174 16.95 10.92 16.57
CA PRO A 174 16.36 11.21 17.86
C PRO A 174 17.46 11.20 18.95
N GLU A 175 17.21 11.90 20.04
CA GLU A 175 18.11 11.88 21.20
C GLU A 175 18.27 10.46 21.75
N GLN A 176 17.19 9.67 21.67
CA GLN A 176 17.16 8.26 22.05
C GLN A 176 16.68 7.42 20.87
N LEU A 177 17.44 6.39 20.48
CA LEU A 177 17.08 5.49 19.37
C LEU A 177 15.81 4.68 19.65
N GLU A 178 15.47 4.51 20.93
CA GLU A 178 14.24 3.87 21.40
C GLU A 178 12.99 4.70 21.10
N SER A 179 13.15 6.02 20.91
CA SER A 179 12.05 6.96 20.60
C SER A 179 11.60 6.87 19.15
N ARG A 180 11.53 5.66 18.57
CA ARG A 180 11.00 5.46 17.22
C ARG A 180 9.57 4.92 17.28
N ILE A 181 8.76 5.36 16.32
CA ILE A 181 7.42 4.79 16.08
C ILE A 181 7.58 3.43 15.39
N THR A 182 6.83 2.45 15.85
CA THR A 182 6.75 1.10 15.26
C THR A 182 5.38 0.85 14.63
N ALA A 183 5.21 -0.27 13.90
CA ALA A 183 3.91 -0.63 13.34
C ALA A 183 2.84 -0.85 14.43
N PRO A 184 3.11 -1.54 15.55
CA PRO A 184 2.17 -1.61 16.67
C PRO A 184 1.76 -0.25 17.23
N ASP A 185 2.70 0.71 17.36
CA ASP A 185 2.36 2.06 17.79
C ASP A 185 1.42 2.76 16.82
N CYS A 186 1.65 2.61 15.50
CA CYS A 186 0.74 3.15 14.49
C CYS A 186 -0.67 2.57 14.59
N ILE A 187 -0.80 1.25 14.81
CA ILE A 187 -2.10 0.58 14.98
C ILE A 187 -2.80 1.13 16.21
N ARG A 188 -2.13 1.12 17.37
CA ARG A 188 -2.68 1.64 18.61
C ARG A 188 -3.16 3.09 18.47
N LEU A 189 -2.31 3.97 17.93
CA LEU A 189 -2.63 5.38 17.72
C LEU A 189 -3.80 5.59 16.74
N LEU A 190 -3.89 4.78 15.67
CA LEU A 190 -5.05 4.81 14.77
C LEU A 190 -6.33 4.40 15.49
N CYS A 191 -6.30 3.32 16.26
CA CYS A 191 -7.45 2.86 17.04
C CYS A 191 -7.90 3.93 18.05
N GLU A 192 -6.97 4.50 18.80
CA GLU A 192 -7.24 5.56 19.78
C GLU A 192 -7.85 6.81 19.13
N GLN A 193 -7.39 7.19 17.92
CA GLN A 193 -7.79 8.42 17.22
C GLN A 193 -8.92 8.24 16.21
N SER A 194 -9.36 7.00 15.95
CA SER A 194 -10.44 6.69 15.00
C SER A 194 -11.85 6.83 15.59
N SER A 195 -11.99 7.30 16.82
CA SER A 195 -13.30 7.39 17.51
C SER A 195 -14.04 6.04 17.57
N GLY A 196 -13.31 4.93 17.64
CA GLY A 196 -13.86 3.58 17.72
C GLY A 196 -14.19 2.92 16.37
N GLU A 197 -13.90 3.56 15.24
CA GLU A 197 -14.09 2.95 13.92
C GLU A 197 -13.14 1.78 13.65
N LEU A 198 -11.92 1.82 14.21
CA LEU A 198 -10.89 0.80 14.03
C LEU A 198 -10.53 0.15 15.37
N THR A 199 -10.20 -1.14 15.31
CA THR A 199 -9.61 -1.92 16.40
C THR A 199 -8.33 -2.62 15.92
N GLU A 200 -7.52 -3.14 16.84
CA GLU A 200 -6.27 -3.83 16.48
C GLU A 200 -6.53 -5.07 15.59
N ASP A 201 -7.65 -5.76 15.81
CA ASP A 201 -8.06 -6.94 15.04
C ASP A 201 -8.41 -6.63 13.57
N ASP A 202 -8.57 -5.34 13.22
CA ASP A 202 -8.84 -4.93 11.85
C ASP A 202 -7.57 -4.88 10.98
N PHE A 203 -6.41 -5.15 11.57
CA PHE A 203 -5.12 -5.10 10.90
C PHE A 203 -4.52 -6.49 10.74
N PHE A 204 -4.01 -6.79 9.55
CA PHE A 204 -3.37 -8.06 9.25
C PHE A 204 -2.10 -7.87 8.39
N PRO A 205 -1.11 -8.77 8.52
CA PRO A 205 0.10 -8.68 7.70
C PRO A 205 -0.21 -8.87 6.21
N LEU A 206 0.43 -8.08 5.35
CA LEU A 206 0.35 -8.27 3.90
C LEU A 206 0.96 -9.62 3.51
N PRO A 207 0.21 -10.53 2.86
CA PRO A 207 0.63 -11.92 2.66
C PRO A 207 1.91 -12.10 1.83
N CYS A 208 2.18 -11.22 0.86
CA CYS A 208 3.38 -11.30 0.01
C CYS A 208 4.65 -10.77 0.67
N ALA A 209 4.54 -10.11 1.83
CA ALA A 209 5.66 -9.48 2.53
C ALA A 209 6.03 -10.23 3.82
N HIS A 210 7.17 -9.87 4.42
CA HIS A 210 7.46 -10.28 5.78
C HIS A 210 6.45 -9.62 6.74
N PRO A 211 5.87 -10.35 7.73
CA PRO A 211 4.81 -9.81 8.61
C PRO A 211 5.17 -8.49 9.31
N ASN A 212 6.44 -8.29 9.64
CA ASN A 212 6.91 -7.08 10.30
C ASN A 212 7.23 -5.93 9.31
N CYS A 213 7.01 -6.11 8.00
CA CYS A 213 7.28 -5.07 6.99
C CYS A 213 6.03 -4.31 6.63
N HIS A 214 4.92 -5.02 6.38
CA HIS A 214 3.68 -4.40 5.91
C HIS A 214 2.49 -4.96 6.67
N VAL A 215 1.68 -4.04 7.19
CA VAL A 215 0.39 -4.33 7.81
C VAL A 215 -0.69 -3.59 7.03
N LEU A 216 -1.83 -4.23 6.88
CA LEU A 216 -2.93 -3.78 6.03
C LEU A 216 -4.25 -3.84 6.78
N SER A 217 -5.09 -2.81 6.59
CA SER A 217 -6.53 -2.85 6.85
C SER A 217 -7.27 -2.38 5.59
N LEU A 218 -8.28 -3.13 5.17
CA LEU A 218 -9.17 -2.78 4.06
C LEU A 218 -10.53 -2.39 4.62
N CYS A 219 -10.96 -1.15 4.37
CA CYS A 219 -12.21 -0.64 4.87
C CYS A 219 -13.18 -0.36 3.72
N TYR A 220 -14.43 -0.80 3.88
CA TYR A 220 -15.54 -0.43 3.03
C TYR A 220 -16.16 0.88 3.51
N ARG A 221 -16.40 1.81 2.59
CA ARG A 221 -17.11 3.08 2.87
C ARG A 221 -18.61 2.83 2.80
N HIS A 222 -19.26 2.81 3.96
CA HIS A 222 -20.68 2.55 4.08
C HIS A 222 -21.34 3.62 4.94
N GLU A 223 -22.32 4.34 4.36
CA GLU A 223 -23.13 5.38 5.05
C GLU A 223 -22.27 6.40 5.84
N GLY A 224 -21.16 6.84 5.24
CA GLY A 224 -20.27 7.84 5.84
C GLY A 224 -19.31 7.29 6.93
N LYS A 225 -19.32 5.97 7.17
CA LYS A 225 -18.43 5.27 8.11
C LYS A 225 -17.42 4.40 7.37
N LEU A 226 -16.32 4.10 8.03
CA LEU A 226 -15.36 3.09 7.57
C LEU A 226 -15.66 1.76 8.26
N VAL A 227 -15.91 0.73 7.47
CA VAL A 227 -16.16 -0.63 7.98
C VAL A 227 -15.03 -1.53 7.49
N PRO A 228 -14.13 -1.98 8.40
CA PRO A 228 -13.08 -2.93 8.06
C PRO A 228 -13.66 -4.25 7.52
N LEU A 229 -13.08 -4.80 6.45
CA LEU A 229 -13.55 -6.07 5.87
C LEU A 229 -13.41 -7.24 6.82
N THR A 230 -12.49 -7.18 7.78
CA THR A 230 -12.30 -8.18 8.84
C THR A 230 -13.54 -8.40 9.70
N ARG A 231 -14.46 -7.44 9.71
CA ARG A 231 -15.74 -7.56 10.44
C ARG A 231 -16.71 -8.58 9.81
N PHE A 232 -16.53 -8.93 8.54
CA PHE A 232 -17.38 -9.87 7.83
C PHE A 232 -16.61 -10.79 6.86
N VAL A 233 -15.29 -10.65 6.72
CA VAL A 233 -14.41 -11.54 5.96
C VAL A 233 -13.36 -12.10 6.90
N ASP A 234 -13.26 -13.42 7.02
CA ASP A 234 -12.16 -14.05 7.74
C ASP A 234 -10.85 -13.88 6.93
N ALA A 235 -10.07 -12.86 7.32
CA ALA A 235 -8.79 -12.56 6.70
C ALA A 235 -7.76 -13.68 6.88
N ALA A 236 -7.83 -14.46 7.96
CA ALA A 236 -6.89 -15.53 8.25
C ALA A 236 -7.04 -16.70 7.27
N SER A 237 -8.28 -17.09 7.00
CA SER A 237 -8.62 -18.18 6.05
C SER A 237 -8.55 -17.75 4.58
N ASN A 238 -8.53 -16.44 4.30
CA ASN A 238 -8.58 -15.89 2.94
C ASN A 238 -7.35 -15.05 2.57
N ARG A 239 -6.20 -15.30 3.19
CA ARG A 239 -4.95 -14.54 2.97
C ARG A 239 -4.52 -14.50 1.51
N ASP A 240 -4.69 -15.58 0.78
CA ASP A 240 -4.34 -15.67 -0.64
C ASP A 240 -5.23 -14.78 -1.52
N LEU A 241 -6.48 -14.58 -1.17
CA LEU A 241 -7.36 -13.64 -1.86
C LEU A 241 -6.99 -12.17 -1.60
N LEU A 242 -6.32 -11.90 -0.49
CA LEU A 242 -5.88 -10.56 -0.08
C LEU A 242 -4.42 -10.28 -0.46
N ALA A 243 -3.73 -11.24 -1.11
CA ALA A 243 -2.28 -11.17 -1.37
C ALA A 243 -1.86 -9.92 -2.17
N ASN A 244 -2.68 -9.48 -3.14
CA ASN A 244 -2.40 -8.35 -4.01
C ASN A 244 -3.27 -7.12 -3.68
N GLY A 245 -3.60 -6.92 -2.42
CA GLY A 245 -4.50 -5.86 -1.96
C GLY A 245 -4.02 -4.40 -2.15
N LEU A 246 -3.00 -4.16 -3.00
CA LEU A 246 -2.49 -2.81 -3.28
C LEU A 246 -3.37 -2.03 -4.26
N SER A 247 -4.06 -2.70 -5.18
CA SER A 247 -5.02 -2.06 -6.08
C SER A 247 -6.37 -2.78 -5.96
N PHE A 248 -7.43 -2.02 -5.79
CA PHE A 248 -8.79 -2.57 -5.71
C PHE A 248 -9.63 -2.02 -6.87
N THR A 249 -9.52 -2.66 -8.02
CA THR A 249 -10.38 -2.35 -9.17
C THR A 249 -11.75 -3.04 -9.04
N ARG A 250 -12.74 -2.58 -9.81
CA ARG A 250 -14.08 -3.20 -9.82
C ARG A 250 -14.04 -4.65 -10.29
N ASP A 251 -13.19 -4.96 -11.27
CA ASP A 251 -13.03 -6.32 -11.77
C ASP A 251 -12.36 -7.22 -10.74
N GLU A 252 -11.34 -6.72 -10.05
CA GLU A 252 -10.68 -7.43 -8.95
C GLU A 252 -11.66 -7.67 -7.80
N GLY A 253 -12.43 -6.66 -7.39
CA GLY A 253 -13.45 -6.79 -6.35
C GLY A 253 -14.49 -7.86 -6.69
N LYS A 254 -14.97 -7.91 -7.94
CA LYS A 254 -15.87 -8.98 -8.41
C LYS A 254 -15.22 -10.35 -8.35
N ARG A 255 -13.99 -10.49 -8.85
CA ARG A 255 -13.24 -11.74 -8.85
C ARG A 255 -13.04 -12.28 -7.44
N LEU A 256 -12.59 -11.42 -6.51
CA LEU A 256 -12.38 -11.80 -5.11
C LEU A 256 -13.69 -12.18 -4.42
N ALA A 257 -14.78 -11.45 -4.66
CA ALA A 257 -16.09 -11.78 -4.13
C ALA A 257 -16.58 -13.14 -4.61
N GLN A 258 -16.44 -13.45 -5.90
CA GLN A 258 -16.81 -14.75 -6.46
C GLN A 258 -16.00 -15.90 -5.85
N LEU A 259 -14.69 -15.73 -5.71
CA LEU A 259 -13.81 -16.74 -5.09
C LEU A 259 -14.14 -16.96 -3.61
N TYR A 260 -14.40 -15.88 -2.86
CA TYR A 260 -14.78 -15.96 -1.45
C TYR A 260 -16.11 -16.72 -1.28
N LEU A 261 -17.13 -16.36 -2.04
CA LEU A 261 -18.44 -17.02 -1.98
C LEU A 261 -18.37 -18.48 -2.42
N ALA A 262 -17.59 -18.80 -3.45
CA ALA A 262 -17.40 -20.19 -3.87
C ALA A 262 -16.78 -21.06 -2.77
N ARG A 263 -15.83 -20.54 -2.00
CA ARG A 263 -15.22 -21.25 -0.86
C ARG A 263 -16.20 -21.47 0.28
N ASN A 264 -17.01 -20.46 0.60
CA ASN A 264 -17.91 -20.51 1.75
C ASN A 264 -19.25 -21.20 1.45
N ASN A 265 -19.64 -21.30 0.18
CA ASN A 265 -20.88 -21.98 -0.22
C ASN A 265 -20.69 -23.46 -0.53
N CYS A 266 -19.48 -24.01 -0.45
CA CYS A 266 -19.23 -25.44 -0.71
C CYS A 266 -19.82 -26.37 0.37
N CYS A 267 -20.19 -25.81 1.56
CA CYS A 267 -20.91 -26.54 2.60
C CYS A 267 -22.00 -25.62 3.17
N GLY A 268 -23.16 -25.58 2.52
CA GLY A 268 -24.35 -24.93 3.09
C GLY A 268 -24.78 -25.61 4.41
N PRO A 269 -25.63 -24.94 5.24
CA PRO A 269 -26.06 -25.46 6.54
C PRO A 269 -26.78 -26.83 6.49
N ASN A 270 -26.99 -27.41 5.29
CA ASN A 270 -27.66 -28.70 5.10
C ASN A 270 -26.76 -29.80 4.49
N GLY A 271 -25.42 -29.66 4.55
CA GLY A 271 -24.51 -30.72 4.06
C GLY A 271 -24.63 -31.00 2.53
N CYS A 272 -23.53 -31.37 1.89
CA CYS A 272 -23.54 -31.86 0.52
C CYS A 272 -24.49 -33.04 0.40
N SER A 273 -25.58 -32.92 -0.36
CA SER A 273 -26.35 -34.08 -0.80
C SER A 273 -25.46 -34.90 -1.74
N THR A 274 -25.11 -36.08 -1.29
CA THR A 274 -24.35 -37.08 -2.04
C THR A 274 -25.12 -37.52 -3.25
N ASN A 275 -24.88 -36.93 -4.40
CA ASN A 275 -25.19 -37.50 -5.73
C ASN A 275 -24.36 -36.85 -6.85
N ASP A 276 -23.04 -36.85 -6.68
CA ASP A 276 -22.11 -36.74 -7.82
C ASP A 276 -20.78 -37.40 -7.42
N ALA A 277 -20.60 -38.62 -7.89
CA ALA A 277 -19.42 -39.43 -7.74
C ALA A 277 -18.30 -38.88 -8.61
N ASN A 278 -17.52 -37.88 -8.14
CA ASN A 278 -16.16 -37.53 -8.61
C ASN A 278 -15.60 -36.25 -7.98
N ASN A 279 -15.76 -36.03 -6.68
CA ASN A 279 -14.93 -35.03 -6.00
C ASN A 279 -14.47 -35.59 -4.65
N ASN A 280 -13.17 -35.86 -4.56
CA ASN A 280 -12.47 -36.31 -3.37
C ASN A 280 -12.51 -35.23 -2.29
N CYS A 281 -13.48 -35.27 -1.38
CA CYS A 281 -13.41 -34.60 -0.10
C CYS A 281 -12.92 -35.65 0.92
N SER A 282 -11.66 -35.66 1.24
CA SER A 282 -11.12 -36.43 2.36
C SER A 282 -11.54 -35.76 3.67
N SER A 283 -12.46 -36.41 4.36
CA SER A 283 -12.88 -36.09 5.73
C SER A 283 -11.98 -36.85 6.72
N ASP A 284 -11.07 -36.15 7.35
CA ASP A 284 -10.52 -36.60 8.64
C ASP A 284 -11.02 -35.63 9.72
N SER A 285 -12.10 -36.04 10.36
CA SER A 285 -12.64 -35.41 11.56
C SER A 285 -12.36 -36.30 12.75
N THR A 286 -11.35 -35.94 13.55
CA THR A 286 -11.27 -36.38 14.93
C THR A 286 -11.46 -35.17 15.84
N SER A 287 -12.67 -35.07 16.34
CA SER A 287 -13.10 -34.14 17.36
C SER A 287 -12.43 -34.48 18.71
N GLN A 288 -11.62 -33.56 19.22
CA GLN A 288 -11.35 -33.46 20.65
C GLN A 288 -11.52 -32.01 21.08
N SER A 289 -12.54 -31.79 21.93
CA SER A 289 -12.76 -30.53 22.64
C SER A 289 -11.65 -30.33 23.68
N PRO A 290 -11.01 -29.17 23.76
CA PRO A 290 -10.23 -28.79 24.93
C PRO A 290 -11.13 -28.11 25.99
N ALA A 291 -10.94 -28.51 27.21
CA ALA A 291 -11.57 -28.04 28.42
C ALA A 291 -11.39 -26.51 28.62
N GLN A 292 -12.45 -25.92 29.16
CA GLN A 292 -12.50 -24.57 29.67
C GLN A 292 -11.49 -24.38 30.79
N THR A 293 -10.48 -23.54 30.58
CA THR A 293 -9.67 -22.97 31.65
C THR A 293 -10.02 -21.50 31.79
N SER A 294 -10.71 -21.18 32.85
CA SER A 294 -11.06 -19.82 33.25
C SER A 294 -9.81 -19.04 33.67
N ALA A 295 -9.33 -18.14 32.84
CA ALA A 295 -8.44 -17.08 33.27
C ALA A 295 -9.23 -15.77 33.34
N GLN A 296 -9.49 -15.33 34.59
CA GLN A 296 -10.00 -13.99 34.87
C GLN A 296 -8.90 -12.97 34.50
N THR A 297 -9.07 -12.28 33.37
CA THR A 297 -8.31 -11.09 33.05
C THR A 297 -9.21 -9.88 33.27
N THR A 298 -8.78 -8.99 34.14
CA THR A 298 -9.43 -7.73 34.48
C THR A 298 -9.71 -6.91 33.23
N ALA A 299 -10.98 -6.70 32.91
CA ALA A 299 -11.47 -5.85 31.87
C ALA A 299 -11.13 -4.37 32.20
N GLN A 300 -10.14 -3.82 31.52
CA GLN A 300 -10.03 -2.38 31.38
C GLN A 300 -11.03 -1.91 30.30
N ALA A 301 -11.76 -0.84 30.63
CA ALA A 301 -12.87 -0.31 29.90
C ALA A 301 -12.55 -0.09 28.41
N ALA A 302 -13.14 -0.91 27.56
CA ALA A 302 -13.26 -0.62 26.13
C ALA A 302 -14.16 0.63 25.96
N GLY A 303 -13.67 1.63 25.22
CA GLY A 303 -14.48 2.76 24.79
C GLY A 303 -15.70 2.27 23.97
N PRO A 304 -16.69 3.13 23.73
CA PRO A 304 -17.91 2.71 23.06
C PRO A 304 -17.58 2.18 21.65
N LEU A 305 -17.78 0.88 21.45
CA LEU A 305 -17.83 0.27 20.13
C LEU A 305 -18.85 1.04 19.29
N VAL A 306 -18.44 1.55 18.14
CA VAL A 306 -19.40 2.08 17.14
C VAL A 306 -20.30 0.92 16.77
N VAL A 307 -21.52 0.93 17.30
CA VAL A 307 -22.54 -0.06 17.00
C VAL A 307 -22.91 0.17 15.53
N LEU A 308 -22.58 -0.80 14.68
CA LEU A 308 -23.11 -0.84 13.33
C LEU A 308 -24.65 -1.01 13.46
N ASP A 309 -25.42 -0.08 12.90
CA ASP A 309 -26.88 -0.14 12.90
C ASP A 309 -27.43 -1.37 12.15
N LYS A 310 -26.59 -2.04 11.38
CA LYS A 310 -26.90 -3.27 10.62
C LYS A 310 -26.17 -4.48 11.19
N ASN A 311 -26.85 -5.61 11.18
CA ASN A 311 -26.22 -6.92 11.47
C ASN A 311 -25.03 -7.13 10.51
N PRO A 312 -23.83 -7.55 11.01
CA PRO A 312 -22.66 -7.83 10.18
C PRO A 312 -22.94 -8.74 8.98
N ALA A 313 -23.84 -9.71 9.11
CA ALA A 313 -24.24 -10.60 8.00
C ALA A 313 -24.98 -9.85 6.89
N ALA A 314 -25.89 -8.94 7.23
CA ALA A 314 -26.62 -8.15 6.24
C ALA A 314 -25.69 -7.16 5.50
N LEU A 315 -24.69 -6.63 6.19
CA LEU A 315 -23.66 -5.79 5.57
C LEU A 315 -22.76 -6.59 4.64
N ALA A 316 -22.40 -7.81 5.03
CA ALA A 316 -21.64 -8.73 4.18
C ALA A 316 -22.41 -9.05 2.88
N ASP A 317 -23.69 -9.40 2.99
CA ASP A 317 -24.54 -9.70 1.84
C ASP A 317 -24.65 -8.51 0.88
N GLU A 318 -24.84 -7.29 1.43
CA GLU A 318 -24.87 -6.05 0.64
C GLU A 318 -23.54 -5.81 -0.08
N PHE A 319 -22.40 -5.94 0.64
CA PHE A 319 -21.06 -5.75 0.08
C PHE A 319 -20.79 -6.71 -1.05
N PHE A 320 -21.04 -8.02 -0.86
CA PHE A 320 -20.79 -9.03 -1.86
C PHE A 320 -21.71 -8.89 -3.08
N ALA A 321 -23.00 -8.57 -2.89
CA ALA A 321 -23.92 -8.28 -3.99
C ALA A 321 -23.40 -7.14 -4.86
N LYS A 322 -23.03 -6.00 -4.25
CA LYS A 322 -22.46 -4.85 -4.95
C LYS A 322 -21.11 -5.17 -5.63
N ALA A 323 -20.26 -5.99 -5.01
CA ALA A 323 -18.98 -6.38 -5.60
C ALA A 323 -19.18 -7.23 -6.86
N ILE A 324 -20.13 -8.19 -6.85
CA ILE A 324 -20.46 -9.01 -8.02
C ILE A 324 -21.01 -8.15 -9.17
N GLU A 325 -21.80 -7.12 -8.86
CA GLU A 325 -22.32 -6.15 -9.81
C GLU A 325 -21.29 -5.10 -10.28
N LYS A 326 -20.03 -5.24 -9.86
CA LYS A 326 -18.93 -4.29 -10.15
C LYS A 326 -19.18 -2.86 -9.63
N GLN A 327 -19.95 -2.71 -8.56
CA GLN A 327 -20.23 -1.42 -7.94
C GLN A 327 -19.17 -1.05 -6.87
N ILE A 328 -18.38 -2.02 -6.40
CA ILE A 328 -17.28 -1.81 -5.45
C ILE A 328 -15.97 -1.60 -6.23
N GLY A 329 -15.37 -0.45 -6.05
CA GLY A 329 -14.07 -0.10 -6.62
C GLY A 329 -13.28 0.79 -5.66
N SER A 330 -12.23 1.44 -6.13
CA SER A 330 -11.35 2.28 -5.31
C SER A 330 -12.07 3.36 -4.51
N LYS A 331 -13.16 3.93 -5.04
CA LYS A 331 -13.93 4.97 -4.35
C LYS A 331 -14.77 4.45 -3.18
N GLN A 332 -15.18 3.20 -3.22
CA GLN A 332 -15.92 2.54 -2.16
C GLN A 332 -15.02 1.93 -1.10
N MET A 333 -13.71 1.86 -1.37
CA MET A 333 -12.73 1.27 -0.47
C MET A 333 -11.75 2.32 0.05
N LEU A 334 -11.27 2.12 1.27
CA LEU A 334 -10.08 2.79 1.79
C LEU A 334 -9.10 1.73 2.27
N ARG A 335 -7.89 1.74 1.72
CA ARG A 335 -6.80 0.89 2.15
C ARG A 335 -5.92 1.65 3.14
N ILE A 336 -5.74 1.12 4.34
CA ILE A 336 -4.80 1.65 5.32
C ILE A 336 -3.60 0.71 5.33
N THR A 337 -2.41 1.21 5.05
CA THR A 337 -1.17 0.43 5.09
C THR A 337 -0.17 1.03 6.06
N ILE A 338 0.50 0.18 6.81
CA ILE A 338 1.61 0.57 7.67
C ILE A 338 2.84 -0.15 7.13
N THR A 339 3.83 0.62 6.69
CA THR A 339 5.05 0.08 6.08
C THR A 339 6.26 0.44 6.92
N SER A 340 6.83 -0.58 7.59
CA SER A 340 8.02 -0.45 8.42
C SER A 340 9.27 -0.76 7.61
N PHE A 341 9.91 0.25 7.06
CA PHE A 341 11.20 0.09 6.38
C PHE A 341 12.34 -0.21 7.36
N LEU A 342 13.38 -0.84 6.84
CA LEU A 342 14.62 -1.08 7.58
C LEU A 342 15.61 0.07 7.36
N ASP A 343 16.39 0.34 8.39
CA ASP A 343 17.57 1.20 8.35
C ASP A 343 18.78 0.50 8.98
N ALA A 344 19.89 1.20 9.13
CA ALA A 344 21.13 0.61 9.66
C ALA A 344 21.01 0.10 11.10
N TYR A 345 20.07 0.64 11.89
CA TYR A 345 19.91 0.30 13.31
C TYR A 345 18.97 -0.88 13.59
N ASN A 346 18.18 -1.28 12.58
CA ASN A 346 17.23 -2.40 12.69
C ASN A 346 17.29 -3.36 11.50
N PHE A 347 18.42 -3.39 10.79
CA PHE A 347 18.59 -4.20 9.58
C PHE A 347 18.46 -5.69 9.89
N ASP A 348 17.52 -6.35 9.23
CA ASP A 348 17.24 -7.79 9.38
C ASP A 348 17.23 -8.46 8.02
N VAL A 349 18.18 -9.35 7.79
CA VAL A 349 18.35 -10.09 6.52
C VAL A 349 17.13 -10.96 6.21
N ARG A 350 16.48 -11.55 7.22
CA ARG A 350 15.29 -12.39 7.02
C ARG A 350 14.13 -11.58 6.45
N ARG A 351 13.99 -10.32 6.89
CA ARG A 351 13.01 -9.38 6.33
C ARG A 351 13.37 -9.00 4.89
N VAL A 352 14.65 -8.73 4.63
CA VAL A 352 15.14 -8.39 3.29
C VAL A 352 14.90 -9.53 2.28
N MET A 353 15.11 -10.78 2.69
CA MET A 353 14.90 -11.96 1.83
C MET A 353 13.42 -12.16 1.42
N LYS A 354 12.48 -11.59 2.16
CA LYS A 354 11.03 -11.61 1.84
C LYS A 354 10.51 -10.25 1.38
N CYS A 355 11.39 -9.39 0.87
CA CYS A 355 10.99 -8.07 0.40
C CYS A 355 10.20 -8.19 -0.90
N CYS A 356 9.02 -7.56 -0.96
CA CYS A 356 8.21 -7.44 -2.17
C CYS A 356 8.35 -6.07 -2.85
N THR A 357 9.22 -5.21 -2.35
CA THR A 357 9.48 -3.87 -2.90
C THR A 357 10.96 -3.77 -3.29
N HIS A 358 11.23 -3.45 -4.55
CA HIS A 358 12.58 -3.42 -5.08
C HIS A 358 12.92 -2.09 -5.75
N HIS A 359 14.18 -1.70 -5.68
CA HIS A 359 14.75 -0.73 -6.60
C HIS A 359 15.24 -1.43 -7.86
N VAL A 360 14.82 -0.92 -9.01
CA VAL A 360 15.33 -1.35 -10.32
C VAL A 360 16.27 -0.28 -10.85
N LEU A 361 17.50 -0.67 -11.17
CA LEU A 361 18.54 0.25 -11.60
C LEU A 361 18.78 0.14 -13.12
N PRO A 362 19.19 1.24 -13.79
CA PRO A 362 19.55 1.19 -15.21
C PRO A 362 20.70 0.26 -15.54
N SER A 363 21.47 -0.13 -14.53
CA SER A 363 22.56 -1.13 -14.63
C SER A 363 22.05 -2.58 -14.68
N GLY A 364 20.73 -2.83 -14.61
CA GLY A 364 20.13 -4.16 -14.63
C GLY A 364 19.96 -4.81 -13.25
N HIS A 365 20.36 -4.15 -12.17
CA HIS A 365 20.19 -4.68 -10.82
C HIS A 365 18.74 -4.48 -10.33
N ILE A 366 18.20 -5.52 -9.69
CA ILE A 366 16.94 -5.50 -8.93
C ILE A 366 17.29 -5.79 -7.49
N ILE A 367 17.12 -4.81 -6.61
CA ILE A 367 17.61 -4.87 -5.23
C ILE A 367 16.47 -4.56 -4.26
N PRO A 368 16.28 -5.37 -3.20
CA PRO A 368 15.32 -5.07 -2.14
C PRO A 368 15.46 -3.63 -1.64
N PHE A 369 14.32 -2.94 -1.49
CA PHE A 369 14.27 -1.50 -1.20
C PHE A 369 15.15 -1.09 -0.02
N CYS A 370 15.01 -1.79 1.11
CA CYS A 370 15.78 -1.47 2.32
C CYS A 370 17.28 -1.79 2.14
N ALA A 371 17.62 -2.90 1.48
CA ALA A 371 19.01 -3.23 1.21
C ALA A 371 19.69 -2.17 0.33
N TYR A 372 19.00 -1.70 -0.71
CA TYR A 372 19.53 -0.65 -1.55
C TYR A 372 19.80 0.64 -0.75
N ASN A 373 18.82 1.09 0.04
CA ASN A 373 18.93 2.33 0.79
C ASN A 373 19.99 2.30 1.89
N VAL A 374 20.19 1.14 2.54
CA VAL A 374 21.13 0.98 3.65
C VAL A 374 22.55 0.69 3.17
N LEU A 375 22.71 -0.18 2.18
CA LEU A 375 24.02 -0.72 1.80
C LEU A 375 24.60 -0.07 0.53
N TYR A 376 23.77 0.13 -0.50
CA TYR A 376 24.27 0.44 -1.84
C TYR A 376 24.14 1.90 -2.25
N ARG A 377 23.10 2.60 -1.80
CA ARG A 377 22.81 3.97 -2.24
C ARG A 377 23.95 4.94 -1.97
N ASN A 378 24.56 4.85 -0.80
CA ASN A 378 25.67 5.72 -0.37
C ASN A 378 27.05 5.11 -0.65
N GLY A 379 27.11 3.99 -1.38
CA GLY A 379 28.37 3.33 -1.73
C GLY A 379 29.06 2.62 -0.55
N HIS A 380 28.35 2.31 0.54
CA HIS A 380 28.93 1.55 1.65
C HIS A 380 29.35 0.14 1.20
N VAL A 381 28.57 -0.45 0.28
CA VAL A 381 28.88 -1.72 -0.36
C VAL A 381 28.81 -1.50 -1.87
N PRO A 382 29.79 -1.97 -2.67
CA PRO A 382 29.70 -1.91 -4.13
C PRO A 382 28.57 -2.83 -4.63
N LEU A 383 27.94 -2.44 -5.72
CA LEU A 383 26.98 -3.34 -6.41
C LEU A 383 27.70 -4.60 -6.87
N PRO A 384 27.10 -5.80 -6.68
CA PRO A 384 27.69 -7.04 -7.15
C PRO A 384 27.76 -7.04 -8.69
N ASP A 385 28.76 -7.73 -9.26
CA ASP A 385 28.80 -7.94 -10.71
C ASP A 385 27.60 -8.79 -11.16
N LEU A 386 26.92 -8.36 -12.21
CA LEU A 386 25.87 -9.15 -12.85
C LEU A 386 26.52 -10.28 -13.65
N LYS A 387 26.37 -11.50 -13.16
CA LYS A 387 26.91 -12.69 -13.84
C LYS A 387 26.23 -12.98 -15.18
N HIS A 388 24.97 -12.55 -15.34
CA HIS A 388 24.18 -12.61 -16.58
C HIS A 388 23.26 -11.40 -16.64
N PRO A 389 23.41 -10.49 -17.61
CA PRO A 389 22.45 -9.42 -17.82
C PRO A 389 21.13 -10.03 -18.32
N LEU A 390 20.06 -9.93 -17.52
CA LEU A 390 18.72 -10.45 -17.83
C LEU A 390 18.18 -9.99 -19.19
N VAL A 391 18.66 -8.85 -19.71
CA VAL A 391 18.17 -8.23 -20.93
C VAL A 391 18.82 -8.77 -22.21
N SER A 392 20.07 -9.29 -22.15
CA SER A 392 20.75 -9.80 -23.35
C SER A 392 20.20 -11.14 -23.84
N ASP A 393 19.69 -11.98 -22.95
CA ASP A 393 19.22 -13.33 -23.29
C ASP A 393 17.77 -13.36 -23.82
N ILE A 394 16.97 -12.34 -23.53
CA ILE A 394 15.57 -12.25 -23.98
C ILE A 394 15.47 -11.67 -25.39
N ALA A 395 16.33 -10.73 -25.74
CA ALA A 395 16.40 -10.18 -27.10
C ALA A 395 16.76 -11.24 -28.16
N THR A 396 17.54 -12.25 -27.77
CA THR A 396 17.94 -13.36 -28.66
C THR A 396 16.90 -14.47 -28.76
N ARG A 397 15.98 -14.62 -27.79
CA ARG A 397 14.93 -15.65 -27.82
C ARG A 397 13.69 -15.28 -28.63
N ASN A 398 13.49 -14.00 -28.91
CA ASN A 398 12.32 -13.47 -29.64
C ASN A 398 12.59 -13.14 -31.11
N GLN A 399 13.70 -13.59 -31.70
CA GLN A 399 13.84 -13.56 -33.17
C GLN A 399 13.15 -14.80 -33.74
N PRO A 400 12.12 -14.64 -34.60
CA PRO A 400 11.50 -15.76 -35.28
C PRO A 400 12.54 -16.39 -36.22
N GLN A 401 12.71 -17.70 -36.12
CA GLN A 401 13.46 -18.51 -37.08
C GLN A 401 12.72 -18.57 -38.43
#